data_31498633d6af460a81f802c9a59964c6
#
_entry.id   31498633d6af460a81f802c9a59964c6
#
_cell.length_a   1.000
_cell.length_b   1.000
_cell.length_c   1.000
_cell.angle_alpha   90.00
_cell.angle_beta   90.00
_cell.angle_gamma   90.00
#
_symmetry.space_group_name_H-M   'P 1'
#
loop_
_entity.id
_entity.type
_entity.pdbx_description
1 polymer ?
#
loop_
_entity_poly.entity_id
_entity_poly.type
_entity_poly.pdbx_seq_one_letter_code
_entity_poly.pdbx_strand_id
1 'polypeptide(L)'
;MPGTPDEPDFSGLGGGEDQHAADIVQEVVHWYTEQIAAERRAPLPDEERLAQLTAGRMAAYQDLQRLEEADAQEEDRLAALYAARLRELES
;
A
#
# COMPACT_ATOMS: atom_id res chain seq x y z
N MET A 1 32.91 -12.75 5.38
CA MET A 1 32.46 -12.41 5.19
C MET A 1 31.89 -12.03 5.05
N PRO A 2 32.13 -12.28 5.06
CA PRO A 2 31.38 -11.83 4.85
C PRO A 2 30.68 -11.30 4.59
N GLY A 3 30.67 -11.42 4.48
CA GLY A 3 29.91 -10.89 4.21
C GLY A 3 29.18 -10.59 4.11
N THR A 4 29.11 -10.77 4.27
CA THR A 4 28.37 -10.38 4.15
C THR A 4 27.73 -9.91 4.11
N PRO A 5 28.02 -10.05 4.29
CA PRO A 5 27.22 -9.38 4.20
C PRO A 5 26.66 -8.67 3.94
N ASP A 6 26.65 -8.73 3.74
CA ASP A 6 26.10 -7.91 3.37
C ASP A 6 25.21 -7.69 3.26
N GLU A 7 25.01 -8.15 3.46
CA GLU A 7 24.16 -7.81 3.32
C GLU A 7 23.37 -7.22 3.54
N PRO A 8 23.38 -7.07 3.73
CA PRO A 8 22.54 -6.28 3.77
C PRO A 8 22.13 -5.39 3.91
N ASP A 9 22.35 -5.27 4.00
CA ASP A 9 22.08 -4.37 4.02
C ASP A 9 21.96 -3.61 3.56
N PHE A 10 22.03 -3.61 3.28
CA PHE A 10 21.94 -2.76 2.75
C PHE A 10 21.36 -2.17 2.13
N SER A 11 21.62 -2.56 2.26
CA SER A 11 21.14 -2.04 1.36
C SER A 11 20.15 -1.29 1.69
N GLY A 12 19.83 -1.47 1.91
CA GLY A 12 18.80 -0.87 2.04
C GLY A 12 18.68 0.38 2.62
N LEU A 13 19.28 0.74 2.85
CA LEU A 13 19.47 1.88 3.50
C LEU A 13 18.54 2.95 3.09
N GLY A 14 18.91 3.98 2.52
CA GLY A 14 18.04 5.07 2.17
C GLY A 14 16.87 4.62 1.33
N GLY A 15 17.10 3.73 0.40
CA GLY A 15 16.04 3.23 -0.43
C GLY A 15 15.01 2.43 0.33
N GLY A 16 15.40 1.93 1.50
CA GLY A 16 14.49 1.12 2.29
C GLY A 16 13.29 1.89 2.77
N GLU A 17 13.44 3.17 3.08
CA GLU A 17 12.31 3.96 3.54
C GLU A 17 11.31 4.19 2.44
N ASP A 18 11.80 4.47 1.23
CA ASP A 18 10.91 4.65 0.09
C ASP A 18 10.12 3.38 -0.15
N GLN A 19 10.80 2.24 -0.10
CA GLN A 19 10.13 0.96 -0.30
C GLN A 19 9.13 0.68 0.80
N HIS A 20 9.44 1.13 2.02
CA HIS A 20 8.52 0.90 3.12
C HIS A 20 7.17 1.56 2.86
N ALA A 21 7.18 2.83 2.44
CA ALA A 21 5.94 3.52 2.15
C ALA A 21 5.21 2.85 0.99
N ALA A 22 5.93 2.53 -0.08
CA ALA A 22 5.32 1.89 -1.23
C ALA A 22 4.73 0.53 -0.86
N ASP A 23 5.44 -0.22 -0.03
CA ASP A 23 4.96 -1.53 0.39
C ASP A 23 3.64 -1.41 1.16
N ILE A 24 3.54 -0.41 2.04
CA ILE A 24 2.32 -0.23 2.82
C ILE A 24 1.16 0.13 1.89
N VAL A 25 1.39 1.05 0.96
CA VAL A 25 0.33 1.45 0.03
C VAL A 25 -0.09 0.25 -0.82
N GLN A 26 0.88 -0.56 -1.25
CA GLN A 26 0.55 -1.73 -2.05
C GLN A 26 -0.25 -2.75 -1.26
N GLU A 27 -0.01 -2.88 0.04
CA GLU A 27 -0.82 -3.77 0.85
C GLU A 27 -2.26 -3.29 0.91
N VAL A 28 -2.47 -1.97 0.97
CA VAL A 28 -3.81 -1.43 0.93
C VAL A 28 -4.47 -1.72 -0.41
N VAL A 29 -3.73 -1.53 -1.52
CA VAL A 29 -4.24 -1.88 -2.84
C VAL A 29 -4.64 -3.35 -2.90
N HIS A 30 -3.79 -4.21 -2.34
CA HIS A 30 -4.05 -5.65 -2.35
C HIS A 30 -5.32 -5.96 -1.56
N TRP A 31 -5.50 -5.31 -0.42
CA TRP A 31 -6.70 -5.51 0.39
C TRP A 31 -7.95 -5.17 -0.42
N TYR A 32 -7.94 -4.00 -1.08
CA TYR A 32 -9.09 -3.62 -1.91
C TYR A 32 -9.32 -4.62 -3.04
N THR A 33 -8.26 -5.08 -3.68
CA THR A 33 -8.38 -6.02 -4.77
C THR A 33 -9.06 -7.31 -4.30
N GLU A 34 -8.67 -7.82 -3.14
CA GLU A 34 -9.27 -9.03 -2.61
C GLU A 34 -10.73 -8.82 -2.24
N GLN A 35 -11.05 -7.65 -1.66
CA GLN A 35 -12.42 -7.37 -1.31
C GLN A 35 -13.30 -7.23 -2.54
N ILE A 36 -12.78 -6.61 -3.60
CA ILE A 36 -13.53 -6.50 -4.84
C ILE A 36 -13.81 -7.87 -5.41
N ALA A 37 -12.81 -8.74 -5.43
CA ALA A 37 -13.00 -10.08 -5.96
C ALA A 37 -14.03 -10.86 -5.14
N ALA A 38 -13.97 -10.72 -3.81
CA ALA A 38 -14.92 -11.42 -2.95
C ALA A 38 -16.34 -10.91 -3.19
N GLU A 39 -16.50 -9.60 -3.35
CA GLU A 39 -17.82 -9.04 -3.57
C GLU A 39 -18.40 -9.51 -4.90
N ARG A 40 -17.56 -9.61 -5.92
CA ARG A 40 -18.02 -10.06 -7.23
C ARG A 40 -18.45 -11.53 -7.22
N ARG A 41 -17.90 -12.31 -6.31
CA ARG A 41 -18.26 -13.72 -6.18
C ARG A 41 -19.47 -13.93 -5.28
N ALA A 42 -19.93 -12.89 -4.59
CA ALA A 42 -21.07 -13.01 -3.71
C ALA A 42 -22.31 -13.34 -4.52
N PRO A 43 -23.29 -14.05 -3.93
CA PRO A 43 -24.52 -14.38 -4.67
C PRO A 43 -25.27 -13.14 -5.15
N LEU A 44 -25.24 -12.06 -4.35
CA LEU A 44 -25.86 -10.80 -4.73
C LEU A 44 -24.85 -9.69 -4.53
N PRO A 45 -23.97 -9.45 -5.52
CA PRO A 45 -22.97 -8.41 -5.37
C PRO A 45 -23.60 -7.05 -5.12
N ASP A 46 -23.03 -6.32 -4.17
CA ASP A 46 -23.49 -4.99 -3.83
C ASP A 46 -22.75 -3.99 -4.71
N GLU A 47 -23.47 -3.39 -5.66
CA GLU A 47 -22.84 -2.49 -6.63
C GLU A 47 -22.31 -1.23 -5.97
N GLU A 48 -23.00 -0.73 -4.95
CA GLU A 48 -22.53 0.46 -4.26
C GLU A 48 -21.23 0.18 -3.52
N ARG A 49 -21.15 -0.98 -2.87
CA ARG A 49 -19.93 -1.36 -2.18
C ARG A 49 -18.79 -1.55 -3.19
N LEU A 50 -19.09 -2.17 -4.33
CA LEU A 50 -18.06 -2.33 -5.37
C LEU A 50 -17.54 -0.99 -5.84
N ALA A 51 -18.43 -0.01 -6.02
CA ALA A 51 -18.00 1.32 -6.44
C ALA A 51 -17.10 1.96 -5.38
N GLN A 52 -17.45 1.81 -4.10
CA GLN A 52 -16.63 2.36 -3.03
C GLN A 52 -15.27 1.68 -2.97
N LEU A 53 -15.23 0.36 -3.12
CA LEU A 53 -13.97 -0.37 -3.07
C LEU A 53 -13.09 0.01 -4.25
N THR A 54 -13.68 0.15 -5.43
CA THR A 54 -12.94 0.54 -6.63
C THR A 54 -12.37 1.94 -6.48
N ALA A 55 -13.16 2.87 -5.93
CA ALA A 55 -12.69 4.23 -5.72
C ALA A 55 -11.54 4.25 -4.71
N GLY A 56 -11.63 3.46 -3.65
CA GLY A 56 -10.55 3.38 -2.68
C GLY A 56 -9.27 2.84 -3.27
N ARG A 57 -9.40 1.81 -4.11
CA ARG A 57 -8.21 1.25 -4.77
C ARG A 57 -7.58 2.27 -5.71
N MET A 58 -8.41 2.99 -6.45
CA MET A 58 -7.89 4.00 -7.38
C MET A 58 -7.14 5.09 -6.62
N ALA A 59 -7.68 5.54 -5.49
CA ALA A 59 -7.00 6.55 -4.69
C ALA A 59 -5.65 6.04 -4.20
N ALA A 60 -5.58 4.77 -3.80
CA ALA A 60 -4.32 4.20 -3.34
C ALA A 60 -3.31 4.13 -4.48
N TYR A 61 -3.75 3.76 -5.69
CA TYR A 61 -2.86 3.76 -6.84
C TYR A 61 -2.31 5.16 -7.13
N GLN A 62 -3.15 6.17 -7.02
CA GLN A 62 -2.71 7.54 -7.26
C GLN A 62 -1.66 7.96 -6.24
N ASP A 63 -1.87 7.59 -4.99
CA ASP A 63 -0.88 7.91 -3.96
C ASP A 63 0.41 7.14 -4.17
N LEU A 64 0.31 5.90 -4.66
CA LEU A 64 1.50 5.14 -4.97
C LEU A 64 2.34 5.85 -6.05
N GLN A 65 1.68 6.39 -7.06
CA GLN A 65 2.37 7.14 -8.09
C GLN A 65 3.00 8.42 -7.55
N ARG A 66 2.34 9.07 -6.61
CA ARG A 66 2.89 10.27 -5.99
C ARG A 66 4.16 9.99 -5.23
N LEU A 67 4.31 8.78 -4.71
CA LEU A 67 5.52 8.44 -3.98
C LEU A 67 6.76 8.53 -4.86
N GLU A 68 6.62 8.37 -6.16
CA GLU A 68 7.76 8.43 -7.06
C GLU A 68 8.39 9.82 -7.09
N GLU A 69 7.60 10.85 -6.80
CA GLU A 69 8.09 12.23 -6.83
C GLU A 69 8.09 12.87 -5.46
N ALA A 70 7.73 12.12 -4.43
CA ALA A 70 7.59 12.67 -3.10
C ALA A 70 8.95 12.89 -2.45
N ASP A 71 9.05 13.95 -1.64
CA ASP A 71 10.24 14.10 -0.81
C ASP A 71 10.07 13.25 0.45
N ALA A 72 11.11 13.23 1.29
CA ALA A 72 11.12 12.35 2.46
C ALA A 72 9.97 12.65 3.41
N GLN A 73 9.63 13.94 3.54
CA GLN A 73 8.56 14.33 4.45
C GLN A 73 7.22 13.84 3.95
N GLU A 74 6.98 13.94 2.66
CA GLU A 74 5.74 13.45 2.09
C GLU A 74 5.67 11.94 2.17
N GLU A 75 6.78 11.25 1.94
CA GLU A 75 6.81 9.80 2.06
C GLU A 75 6.46 9.35 3.46
N ASP A 76 7.01 10.04 4.47
CA ASP A 76 6.71 9.70 5.85
C ASP A 76 5.25 9.90 6.15
N ARG A 77 4.68 10.99 5.63
CA ARG A 77 3.27 11.26 5.87
C ARG A 77 2.38 10.21 5.22
N LEU A 78 2.67 9.84 3.98
CA LEU A 78 1.89 8.82 3.31
C LEU A 78 2.04 7.47 3.97
N ALA A 79 3.25 7.13 4.41
CA ALA A 79 3.47 5.86 5.09
C ALA A 79 2.64 5.79 6.37
N ALA A 80 2.63 6.87 7.16
CA ALA A 80 1.87 6.88 8.39
C ALA A 80 0.37 6.82 8.12
N LEU A 81 -0.10 7.57 7.13
CA LEU A 81 -1.51 7.59 6.78
C LEU A 81 -1.98 6.20 6.36
N TYR A 82 -1.22 5.55 5.49
CA TYR A 82 -1.64 4.26 4.98
C TYR A 82 -1.43 3.14 5.98
N ALA A 83 -0.44 3.26 6.87
CA ALA A 83 -0.30 2.29 7.95
C ALA A 83 -1.52 2.33 8.86
N ALA A 84 -2.00 3.53 9.18
CA ALA A 84 -3.19 3.67 10.00
C ALA A 84 -4.42 3.11 9.28
N ARG A 85 -4.52 3.41 7.98
CA ARG A 85 -5.64 2.91 7.20
C ARG A 85 -5.64 1.39 7.14
N LEU A 86 -4.46 0.79 6.92
CA LEU A 86 -4.36 -0.65 6.84
C LEU A 86 -4.83 -1.30 8.13
N ARG A 87 -4.44 -0.73 9.26
CA ARG A 87 -4.90 -1.26 10.55
C ARG A 87 -6.42 -1.19 10.65
N GLU A 88 -7.02 -0.10 10.20
CA GLU A 88 -8.47 0.03 10.24
C GLU A 88 -9.15 -1.00 9.34
N LEU A 89 -8.59 -1.21 8.16
CA LEU A 89 -9.19 -2.13 7.20
C LEU A 89 -9.11 -3.57 7.68
N GLU A 90 -8.07 -3.90 8.41
CA GLU A 90 -7.85 -5.28 8.86
C GLU A 90 -8.45 -5.58 10.22
N SER A 91 -8.95 -4.59 10.92
CA SER A 91 -9.48 -4.82 12.26
C SER A 91 -10.94 -5.27 12.26
#